data_7463c968c503f46b1592bc34e74f8951
#
_entry.id   7463c968c503f46b1592bc34e74f8951
#
_cell.length_a   1.000
_cell.length_b   1.000
_cell.length_c   1.000
_cell.angle_alpha   90.00
_cell.angle_beta   90.00
_cell.angle_gamma   90.00
#
_symmetry.space_group_name_H-M   'P 1'
#
loop_
_entity.id
_entity.type
_entity.pdbx_description
1 polymer ?
#
loop_
_entity_poly.entity_id
_entity_poly.type
_entity_poly.pdbx_seq_one_letter_code
_entity_poly.pdbx_strand_id
1 'polypeptide(L)'
;MNFIGVDFSLNSPGVCIYNDKSKQYHFINYLKPKTGTKAERLMQEEISLLPDVTMVAQPDFTSNKDYSKSELAKVMRYDKMADDIINLILQNAFKGDGFTIAFEGSSYGSKMGTNNMIDMAAGAAILKLKMIKALKPEDILTVAPTTLKKYAGKGNMSKLQLFDAFKANATEDKSLLKSPLWNYIKNIETGKKVPKPLDDLIDACYLAAYTVDTLS
;
A
#
# COMPACT_ATOMS: atom_id res chain seq x y z
N MET A 1 -11.35 15.90 -2.98
CA MET A 1 -10.26 15.18 -3.66
C MET A 1 -10.01 13.84 -2.95
N ASN A 2 -9.74 12.77 -3.70
CA ASN A 2 -9.24 11.51 -3.16
C ASN A 2 -7.72 11.45 -3.37
N PHE A 3 -6.96 11.42 -2.27
CA PHE A 3 -5.51 11.25 -2.28
C PHE A 3 -5.19 9.77 -2.07
N ILE A 4 -4.47 9.17 -3.00
CA ILE A 4 -4.19 7.75 -3.00
C ILE A 4 -2.69 7.53 -2.85
N GLY A 5 -2.28 6.83 -1.79
CA GLY A 5 -0.93 6.32 -1.62
C GLY A 5 -0.88 4.84 -1.99
N VAL A 6 0.14 4.45 -2.76
CA VAL A 6 0.34 3.08 -3.22
C VAL A 6 1.75 2.61 -2.89
N ASP A 7 1.87 1.70 -1.94
CA ASP A 7 3.08 0.90 -1.70
C ASP A 7 2.95 -0.42 -2.47
N PHE A 8 3.67 -0.53 -3.58
CA PHE A 8 3.58 -1.70 -4.44
C PHE A 8 4.52 -2.81 -4.00
N SER A 9 3.97 -3.98 -3.77
CA SER A 9 4.74 -5.22 -3.62
C SER A 9 4.04 -6.38 -4.34
N LEU A 10 4.82 -7.42 -4.73
CA LEU A 10 4.26 -8.56 -5.47
C LEU A 10 3.32 -9.44 -4.62
N ASN A 11 3.46 -9.42 -3.31
CA ASN A 11 2.77 -10.33 -2.42
C ASN A 11 1.77 -9.65 -1.47
N SER A 12 1.90 -8.34 -1.29
CA SER A 12 1.08 -7.60 -0.32
C SER A 12 1.06 -6.10 -0.64
N PRO A 13 0.65 -5.69 -1.86
CA PRO A 13 0.53 -4.26 -2.12
C PRO A 13 -0.46 -3.61 -1.17
N GLY A 14 -0.06 -2.47 -0.62
CA GLY A 14 -0.88 -1.63 0.24
C GLY A 14 -1.37 -0.39 -0.51
N VAL A 15 -2.63 -0.02 -0.30
CA VAL A 15 -3.20 1.23 -0.80
C VAL A 15 -3.90 1.95 0.34
N CYS A 16 -3.71 3.25 0.42
CA CYS A 16 -4.45 4.13 1.30
C CYS A 16 -5.19 5.17 0.46
N ILE A 17 -6.48 5.33 0.70
CA ILE A 17 -7.34 6.38 0.13
C ILE A 17 -7.68 7.33 1.26
N TYR A 18 -7.30 8.59 1.11
CA TYR A 18 -7.72 9.67 2.01
C TYR A 18 -8.59 10.66 1.24
N ASN A 19 -9.74 11.01 1.78
CA ASN A 19 -10.60 12.04 1.22
C ASN A 19 -10.55 13.32 2.06
N ASP A 20 -10.16 14.44 1.44
CA ASP A 20 -9.96 15.72 2.11
C ASP A 20 -11.25 16.39 2.58
N LYS A 21 -12.40 16.10 1.97
CA LYS A 21 -13.70 16.66 2.35
C LYS A 21 -14.30 15.95 3.54
N SER A 22 -14.37 14.61 3.48
CA SER A 22 -14.92 13.80 4.56
C SER A 22 -13.93 13.57 5.71
N LYS A 23 -12.63 13.81 5.47
CA LYS A 23 -11.54 13.52 6.40
C LYS A 23 -11.52 12.04 6.83
N GLN A 24 -11.78 11.14 5.89
CA GLN A 24 -11.83 9.69 6.12
C GLN A 24 -10.71 8.99 5.38
N TYR A 25 -10.23 7.93 6.01
CA TYR A 25 -9.26 7.00 5.44
C TYR A 25 -9.93 5.68 5.08
N HIS A 26 -9.49 5.06 3.99
CA HIS A 26 -9.80 3.69 3.66
C HIS A 26 -8.52 2.98 3.20
N PHE A 27 -8.29 1.78 3.72
CA PHE A 27 -7.08 0.99 3.49
C PHE A 27 -7.42 -0.26 2.69
N ILE A 28 -6.61 -0.56 1.68
CA ILE A 28 -6.76 -1.75 0.86
C ILE A 28 -5.46 -2.55 0.91
N ASN A 29 -5.54 -3.84 1.16
CA ASN A 29 -4.43 -4.75 1.02
C ASN A 29 -4.81 -5.94 0.14
N TYR A 30 -3.97 -6.23 -0.85
CA TYR A 30 -4.16 -7.34 -1.79
C TYR A 30 -3.15 -8.43 -1.48
N LEU A 31 -3.46 -9.29 -0.49
CA LEU A 31 -2.54 -10.18 0.18
C LEU A 31 -2.44 -11.55 -0.50
N LYS A 32 -1.23 -12.04 -0.73
CA LYS A 32 -1.02 -13.43 -1.12
C LYS A 32 -1.48 -14.37 0.01
N PRO A 33 -2.32 -15.39 -0.30
CA PRO A 33 -2.82 -16.33 0.71
C PRO A 33 -1.69 -17.03 1.48
N LYS A 34 -1.95 -17.34 2.75
CA LYS A 34 -1.02 -18.04 3.65
C LYS A 34 0.31 -17.31 3.90
N THR A 35 0.39 -16.01 3.62
CA THR A 35 1.56 -15.20 3.94
C THR A 35 1.68 -14.97 5.45
N GLY A 36 2.88 -15.15 5.99
CA GLY A 36 3.19 -14.89 7.40
C GLY A 36 3.05 -16.09 8.34
N THR A 37 3.41 -15.85 9.59
CA THR A 37 3.27 -16.79 10.71
C THR A 37 1.81 -17.00 11.11
N LYS A 38 1.52 -17.96 12.00
CA LYS A 38 0.17 -18.15 12.53
C LYS A 38 -0.36 -16.89 13.23
N ALA A 39 0.49 -16.21 14.01
CA ALA A 39 0.11 -14.97 14.68
C ALA A 39 -0.19 -13.83 13.70
N GLU A 40 0.62 -13.68 12.65
CA GLU A 40 0.36 -12.69 11.59
C GLU A 40 -0.94 -12.98 10.84
N ARG A 41 -1.29 -14.25 10.61
CA ARG A 41 -2.58 -14.60 9.97
C ARG A 41 -3.78 -14.29 10.84
N LEU A 42 -3.72 -14.53 12.16
CA LEU A 42 -4.78 -14.11 13.08
C LEU A 42 -4.95 -12.59 13.08
N MET A 43 -3.86 -11.85 13.10
CA MET A 43 -3.89 -10.39 12.98
C MET A 43 -4.50 -9.94 11.64
N GLN A 44 -4.21 -10.62 10.54
CA GLN A 44 -4.81 -10.34 9.22
C GLN A 44 -6.33 -10.56 9.26
N GLU A 45 -6.80 -11.61 9.91
CA GLU A 45 -8.22 -11.86 10.12
C GLU A 45 -8.89 -10.73 10.93
N GLU A 46 -8.27 -10.31 12.04
CA GLU A 46 -8.77 -9.21 12.87
C GLU A 46 -8.82 -7.88 12.09
N ILE A 47 -7.76 -7.54 11.34
CA ILE A 47 -7.69 -6.34 10.51
C ILE A 47 -8.74 -6.36 9.40
N SER A 48 -9.02 -7.53 8.82
CA SER A 48 -10.02 -7.66 7.75
C SER A 48 -11.47 -7.37 8.19
N LEU A 49 -11.72 -7.37 9.49
CA LEU A 49 -13.03 -7.03 10.08
C LEU A 49 -13.20 -5.53 10.35
N LEU A 50 -12.15 -4.73 10.18
CA LEU A 50 -12.21 -3.29 10.42
C LEU A 50 -12.96 -2.59 9.28
N PRO A 51 -13.89 -1.66 9.57
CA PRO A 51 -14.76 -1.06 8.56
C PRO A 51 -14.03 -0.12 7.57
N ASP A 52 -12.85 0.34 7.93
CA ASP A 52 -11.99 1.16 7.08
C ASP A 52 -10.91 0.36 6.34
N VAL A 53 -10.99 -0.99 6.37
CA VAL A 53 -10.02 -1.88 5.72
C VAL A 53 -10.72 -2.84 4.78
N THR A 54 -10.20 -2.96 3.56
CA THR A 54 -10.57 -4.01 2.61
C THR A 54 -9.37 -4.90 2.36
N MET A 55 -9.43 -6.14 2.78
CA MET A 55 -8.41 -7.15 2.49
C MET A 55 -8.92 -8.15 1.47
N VAL A 56 -8.17 -8.33 0.38
CA VAL A 56 -8.50 -9.29 -0.67
C VAL A 56 -7.36 -10.28 -0.86
N ALA A 57 -7.69 -11.55 -0.91
CA ALA A 57 -6.73 -12.60 -1.19
C ALA A 57 -6.37 -12.59 -2.68
N GLN A 58 -5.07 -12.58 -2.98
CA GLN A 58 -4.59 -12.77 -4.35
C GLN A 58 -4.96 -14.19 -4.83
N PRO A 59 -5.32 -14.36 -6.11
CA PRO A 59 -5.47 -15.69 -6.68
C PRO A 59 -4.15 -16.45 -6.63
N ASP A 60 -4.23 -17.75 -6.46
CA ASP A 60 -3.05 -18.61 -6.48
C ASP A 60 -2.33 -18.51 -7.83
N PHE A 61 -1.04 -18.29 -7.77
CA PHE A 61 -0.17 -18.29 -8.93
C PHE A 61 0.69 -19.56 -8.93
N THR A 62 0.47 -20.41 -9.89
CA THR A 62 1.31 -21.60 -10.13
C THR A 62 2.34 -21.29 -11.22
N SER A 63 3.62 -21.40 -10.86
CA SER A 63 4.69 -21.29 -11.85
C SER A 63 4.63 -22.48 -12.83
N ASN A 64 4.83 -22.22 -14.11
CA ASN A 64 4.96 -23.25 -15.13
C ASN A 64 6.43 -23.69 -15.25
N LYS A 65 6.69 -24.95 -15.59
CA LYS A 65 8.04 -25.44 -15.89
C LYS A 65 8.59 -24.86 -17.22
N ASP A 66 7.69 -24.53 -18.15
CA ASP A 66 8.03 -23.85 -19.39
C ASP A 66 8.27 -22.37 -19.09
N TYR A 67 9.45 -21.87 -19.43
CA TYR A 67 9.87 -20.50 -19.14
C TYR A 67 8.92 -19.47 -19.77
N SER A 68 8.60 -19.60 -21.08
CA SER A 68 7.75 -18.65 -21.79
C SER A 68 6.34 -18.58 -21.20
N LYS A 69 5.78 -19.74 -20.83
CA LYS A 69 4.46 -19.79 -20.17
C LYS A 69 4.51 -19.22 -18.76
N SER A 70 5.62 -19.40 -18.03
CA SER A 70 5.82 -18.82 -16.70
C SER A 70 5.89 -17.30 -16.77
N GLU A 71 6.64 -16.73 -17.72
CA GLU A 71 6.75 -15.27 -17.89
C GLU A 71 5.40 -14.65 -18.31
N LEU A 72 4.69 -15.28 -19.25
CA LEU A 72 3.35 -14.82 -19.62
C LEU A 72 2.39 -14.86 -18.43
N ALA A 73 2.42 -15.92 -17.64
CA ALA A 73 1.56 -16.04 -16.45
C ALA A 73 1.87 -14.97 -15.39
N LYS A 74 3.13 -14.54 -15.24
CA LYS A 74 3.47 -13.39 -14.37
C LYS A 74 2.83 -12.10 -14.86
N VAL A 75 2.95 -11.79 -16.14
CA VAL A 75 2.35 -10.57 -16.74
C VAL A 75 0.84 -10.57 -16.53
N MET A 76 0.17 -11.68 -16.81
CA MET A 76 -1.29 -11.83 -16.61
C MET A 76 -1.68 -11.67 -15.13
N ARG A 77 -0.85 -12.17 -14.21
CA ARG A 77 -1.06 -11.95 -12.77
C ARG A 77 -0.98 -10.48 -12.40
N TYR A 78 0.03 -9.75 -12.91
CA TYR A 78 0.18 -8.31 -12.61
C TYR A 78 -0.94 -7.49 -13.21
N ASP A 79 -1.35 -7.84 -14.41
CA ASP A 79 -2.50 -7.23 -15.10
C ASP A 79 -3.79 -7.38 -14.29
N LYS A 80 -4.11 -8.61 -13.90
CA LYS A 80 -5.28 -8.89 -13.05
C LYS A 80 -5.19 -8.20 -11.69
N MET A 81 -4.05 -8.24 -11.03
CA MET A 81 -3.85 -7.57 -9.74
C MET A 81 -4.09 -6.06 -9.86
N ALA A 82 -3.64 -5.44 -10.94
CA ALA A 82 -3.87 -4.03 -11.20
C ALA A 82 -5.37 -3.73 -11.39
N ASP A 83 -6.10 -4.55 -12.13
CA ASP A 83 -7.55 -4.40 -12.30
C ASP A 83 -8.30 -4.55 -10.98
N ASP A 84 -7.96 -5.58 -10.20
CA ASP A 84 -8.59 -5.81 -8.90
C ASP A 84 -8.36 -4.61 -7.95
N ILE A 85 -7.13 -4.09 -7.86
CA ILE A 85 -6.79 -2.92 -7.04
C ILE A 85 -7.56 -1.68 -7.51
N ILE A 86 -7.62 -1.43 -8.82
CA ILE A 86 -8.35 -0.28 -9.37
C ILE A 86 -9.85 -0.39 -9.05
N ASN A 87 -10.44 -1.56 -9.22
CA ASN A 87 -11.84 -1.80 -8.88
C ASN A 87 -12.11 -1.54 -7.38
N LEU A 88 -11.21 -1.99 -6.51
CA LEU A 88 -11.31 -1.74 -5.07
C LEU A 88 -11.20 -0.23 -4.75
N ILE A 89 -10.30 0.49 -5.42
CA ILE A 89 -10.20 1.95 -5.27
C ILE A 89 -11.51 2.62 -5.69
N LEU A 90 -12.07 2.26 -6.85
CA LEU A 90 -13.32 2.83 -7.35
C LEU A 90 -14.53 2.52 -6.46
N GLN A 91 -14.54 1.37 -5.78
CA GLN A 91 -15.60 0.98 -4.84
C GLN A 91 -15.52 1.77 -3.53
N ASN A 92 -14.31 2.13 -3.07
CA ASN A 92 -14.07 2.73 -1.76
C ASN A 92 -13.74 4.23 -1.81
N ALA A 93 -13.44 4.78 -3.00
CA ALA A 93 -13.23 6.21 -3.16
C ALA A 93 -14.55 7.00 -3.10
N PHE A 94 -14.45 8.24 -2.64
CA PHE A 94 -15.61 9.13 -2.59
C PHE A 94 -16.03 9.56 -4.00
N LYS A 95 -17.28 9.26 -4.35
CA LYS A 95 -17.84 9.51 -5.69
C LYS A 95 -17.92 11.00 -5.98
N GLY A 96 -17.57 11.37 -7.21
CA GLY A 96 -17.62 12.75 -7.71
C GLY A 96 -16.40 13.60 -7.35
N ASP A 97 -15.46 13.07 -6.58
CA ASP A 97 -14.19 13.72 -6.31
C ASP A 97 -13.10 13.20 -7.26
N GLY A 98 -12.18 14.08 -7.69
CA GLY A 98 -11.01 13.72 -8.49
C GLY A 98 -10.02 12.88 -7.70
N PHE A 99 -8.96 12.44 -8.38
CA PHE A 99 -7.91 11.60 -7.82
C PHE A 99 -6.55 12.27 -7.95
N THR A 100 -5.75 12.15 -6.91
CA THR A 100 -4.31 12.40 -6.92
C THR A 100 -3.61 11.17 -6.37
N ILE A 101 -2.54 10.69 -7.02
CA ILE A 101 -1.93 9.41 -6.72
C ILE A 101 -0.45 9.57 -6.43
N ALA A 102 0.03 9.01 -5.34
CA ALA A 102 1.44 8.84 -5.04
C ALA A 102 1.85 7.36 -5.02
N PHE A 103 2.94 7.05 -5.71
CA PHE A 103 3.57 5.74 -5.70
C PHE A 103 4.89 5.80 -4.95
N GLU A 104 5.21 4.76 -4.18
CA GLU A 104 6.58 4.60 -3.72
C GLU A 104 7.51 4.30 -4.90
N GLY A 105 8.63 5.02 -4.96
CA GLY A 105 9.67 4.78 -5.95
C GLY A 105 10.53 3.58 -5.58
N SER A 106 11.15 2.95 -6.57
CA SER A 106 12.06 1.83 -6.36
C SER A 106 13.32 2.26 -5.61
N SER A 107 13.71 1.55 -4.55
CA SER A 107 15.00 1.74 -3.89
C SER A 107 16.09 0.95 -4.62
N TYR A 108 17.06 1.65 -5.19
CA TYR A 108 18.20 1.05 -5.91
C TYR A 108 19.23 0.33 -5.02
N GLY A 109 19.00 0.23 -3.72
CA GLY A 109 19.94 -0.36 -2.76
C GLY A 109 19.44 -1.61 -2.04
N SER A 110 18.31 -2.17 -2.44
CA SER A 110 17.77 -3.35 -1.77
C SER A 110 18.61 -4.60 -2.11
N LYS A 111 18.89 -5.43 -1.10
CA LYS A 111 19.52 -6.75 -1.27
C LYS A 111 18.60 -7.78 -1.96
N MET A 112 17.61 -7.31 -2.72
CA MET A 112 16.73 -8.17 -3.50
C MET A 112 17.48 -8.76 -4.69
N GLY A 113 17.29 -10.04 -4.95
CA GLY A 113 17.82 -10.68 -6.16
C GLY A 113 17.29 -10.01 -7.42
N THR A 114 18.11 -9.92 -8.46
CA THR A 114 17.84 -9.20 -9.73
C THR A 114 16.46 -9.57 -10.32
N ASN A 115 16.09 -10.84 -10.31
CA ASN A 115 14.81 -11.30 -10.86
C ASN A 115 13.60 -10.71 -10.11
N ASN A 116 13.65 -10.63 -8.78
CA ASN A 116 12.58 -10.04 -7.99
C ASN A 116 12.46 -8.52 -8.23
N MET A 117 13.57 -7.84 -8.50
CA MET A 117 13.55 -6.40 -8.84
C MET A 117 12.89 -6.17 -10.20
N ILE A 118 13.19 -7.00 -11.19
CA ILE A 118 12.56 -6.93 -12.52
C ILE A 118 11.07 -7.18 -12.42
N ASP A 119 10.66 -8.24 -11.72
CA ASP A 119 9.25 -8.57 -11.51
C ASP A 119 8.49 -7.47 -10.77
N MET A 120 9.11 -6.86 -9.74
CA MET A 120 8.52 -5.73 -9.03
C MET A 120 8.37 -4.50 -9.93
N ALA A 121 9.41 -4.17 -10.71
CA ALA A 121 9.36 -3.03 -11.62
C ALA A 121 8.30 -3.22 -12.71
N ALA A 122 8.17 -4.43 -13.28
CA ALA A 122 7.17 -4.76 -14.28
C ALA A 122 5.75 -4.64 -13.69
N GLY A 123 5.49 -5.25 -12.54
CA GLY A 123 4.19 -5.19 -11.87
C GLY A 123 3.81 -3.76 -11.48
N ALA A 124 4.75 -2.99 -10.92
CA ALA A 124 4.53 -1.58 -10.58
C ALA A 124 4.22 -0.72 -11.82
N ALA A 125 4.92 -0.95 -12.94
CA ALA A 125 4.68 -0.22 -14.19
C ALA A 125 3.28 -0.52 -14.78
N ILE A 126 2.85 -1.78 -14.74
CA ILE A 126 1.52 -2.20 -15.21
C ILE A 126 0.44 -1.54 -14.32
N LEU A 127 0.56 -1.62 -13.01
CA LEU A 127 -0.38 -0.99 -12.08
C LEU A 127 -0.47 0.51 -12.32
N LYS A 128 0.67 1.20 -12.36
CA LYS A 128 0.74 2.64 -12.58
C LYS A 128 0.07 3.06 -13.89
N LEU A 129 0.39 2.38 -15.00
CA LEU A 129 -0.20 2.67 -16.30
C LEU A 129 -1.72 2.48 -16.31
N LYS A 130 -2.21 1.39 -15.71
CA LYS A 130 -3.64 1.10 -15.65
C LYS A 130 -4.38 2.08 -14.74
N MET A 131 -3.80 2.48 -13.60
CA MET A 131 -4.38 3.50 -12.72
C MET A 131 -4.49 4.85 -13.43
N ILE A 132 -3.45 5.29 -14.16
CA ILE A 132 -3.48 6.53 -14.95
C ILE A 132 -4.64 6.51 -15.96
N LYS A 133 -4.81 5.40 -16.67
CA LYS A 133 -5.86 5.27 -17.69
C LYS A 133 -7.27 5.20 -17.10
N ALA A 134 -7.44 4.48 -16.00
CA ALA A 134 -8.75 4.22 -15.40
C ALA A 134 -9.23 5.38 -14.51
N LEU A 135 -8.35 5.94 -13.68
CA LEU A 135 -8.70 6.95 -12.68
C LEU A 135 -8.54 8.38 -13.20
N LYS A 136 -7.74 8.57 -14.27
CA LYS A 136 -7.44 9.90 -14.87
C LYS A 136 -7.09 10.93 -13.79
N PRO A 137 -6.06 10.67 -12.96
CA PRO A 137 -5.74 11.52 -11.84
C PRO A 137 -5.30 12.92 -12.29
N GLU A 138 -5.58 13.90 -11.45
CA GLU A 138 -5.16 15.29 -11.67
C GLU A 138 -3.65 15.42 -11.52
N ASP A 139 -3.07 14.73 -10.53
CA ASP A 139 -1.64 14.69 -10.29
C ASP A 139 -1.13 13.28 -9.97
N ILE A 140 0.13 13.03 -10.33
CA ILE A 140 0.81 11.76 -10.06
C ILE A 140 2.21 12.04 -9.52
N LEU A 141 2.47 11.57 -8.31
CA LEU A 141 3.78 11.66 -7.69
C LEU A 141 4.48 10.29 -7.67
N THR A 142 5.80 10.31 -7.75
CA THR A 142 6.63 9.16 -7.39
C THR A 142 7.58 9.59 -6.30
N VAL A 143 7.41 9.06 -5.11
CA VAL A 143 8.10 9.48 -3.89
C VAL A 143 9.21 8.49 -3.57
N ALA A 144 10.45 8.95 -3.44
CA ALA A 144 11.54 8.08 -3.04
C ALA A 144 11.34 7.57 -1.60
N PRO A 145 11.69 6.30 -1.28
CA PRO A 145 11.56 5.76 0.08
C PRO A 145 12.26 6.60 1.16
N THR A 146 13.40 7.19 0.83
CA THR A 146 14.13 8.09 1.73
C THR A 146 13.39 9.40 1.99
N THR A 147 12.67 9.93 0.99
CA THR A 147 11.83 11.13 1.12
C THR A 147 10.65 10.83 2.03
N LEU A 148 9.98 9.70 1.83
CA LEU A 148 8.86 9.27 2.66
C LEU A 148 9.28 9.11 4.13
N LYS A 149 10.41 8.44 4.38
CA LYS A 149 10.97 8.30 5.73
C LYS A 149 11.36 9.65 6.35
N LYS A 150 11.90 10.58 5.55
CA LYS A 150 12.22 11.93 6.02
C LYS A 150 10.95 12.70 6.40
N TYR A 151 9.89 12.54 5.65
CA TYR A 151 8.57 13.11 5.96
C TYR A 151 8.02 12.56 7.29
N ALA A 152 8.14 11.25 7.54
CA ALA A 152 7.75 10.62 8.80
C ALA A 152 8.67 10.97 10.00
N GLY A 153 9.89 11.47 9.74
CA GLY A 153 10.87 11.82 10.76
C GLY A 153 12.31 11.91 10.24
N LYS A 154 12.96 10.78 9.98
CA LYS A 154 14.36 10.74 9.51
C LYS A 154 14.52 9.82 8.31
N GLY A 155 15.25 10.26 7.26
CA GLY A 155 15.40 9.53 6.00
C GLY A 155 16.04 8.13 6.08
N ASN A 156 16.71 7.80 7.17
CA ASN A 156 17.34 6.49 7.41
C ASN A 156 16.58 5.59 8.40
N MET A 157 15.30 5.88 8.66
CA MET A 157 14.49 5.09 9.59
C MET A 157 14.36 3.63 9.14
N SER A 158 14.45 2.70 10.09
CA SER A 158 14.03 1.32 9.89
C SER A 158 12.50 1.22 9.80
N LYS A 159 11.96 0.09 9.31
CA LYS A 159 10.51 -0.13 9.29
C LYS A 159 9.88 -0.04 10.69
N LEU A 160 10.57 -0.51 11.71
CA LEU A 160 10.09 -0.43 13.09
C LEU A 160 10.01 1.02 13.57
N GLN A 161 11.04 1.82 13.31
CA GLN A 161 11.03 3.24 13.65
C GLN A 161 9.94 4.02 12.88
N LEU A 162 9.67 3.64 11.63
CA LEU A 162 8.58 4.22 10.85
C LEU A 162 7.21 3.88 11.44
N PHE A 163 7.04 2.64 11.92
CA PHE A 163 5.83 2.19 12.62
C PHE A 163 5.63 2.97 13.94
N ASP A 164 6.68 3.14 14.73
CA ASP A 164 6.62 3.90 15.98
C ASP A 164 6.33 5.38 15.72
N ALA A 165 6.93 5.97 14.69
CA ALA A 165 6.64 7.32 14.25
C ALA A 165 5.17 7.47 13.80
N PHE A 166 4.63 6.48 13.08
CA PHE A 166 3.21 6.49 12.68
C PHE A 166 2.29 6.51 13.91
N LYS A 167 2.57 5.69 14.92
CA LYS A 167 1.80 5.69 16.17
C LYS A 167 1.87 7.05 16.90
N ALA A 168 3.03 7.69 16.88
CA ALA A 168 3.23 9.01 17.49
C ALA A 168 2.57 10.14 16.69
N ASN A 169 2.80 10.19 15.38
CA ASN A 169 2.31 11.26 14.50
C ASN A 169 0.78 11.20 14.29
N ALA A 170 0.20 10.01 14.35
CA ALA A 170 -1.25 9.85 14.27
C ALA A 170 -2.01 10.57 15.40
N THR A 171 -1.33 10.95 16.49
CA THR A 171 -1.93 11.79 17.53
C THR A 171 -2.14 13.24 17.11
N GLU A 172 -1.42 13.72 16.10
CA GLU A 172 -1.52 15.07 15.54
C GLU A 172 -2.59 15.15 14.44
N ASP A 173 -2.77 14.09 13.64
CA ASP A 173 -3.83 14.01 12.63
C ASP A 173 -5.16 13.55 13.25
N LYS A 174 -6.02 14.53 13.54
CA LYS A 174 -7.35 14.28 14.13
C LYS A 174 -8.25 13.40 13.25
N SER A 175 -8.03 13.35 11.94
CA SER A 175 -8.80 12.50 11.02
C SER A 175 -8.37 11.03 11.15
N LEU A 176 -7.07 10.78 11.28
CA LEU A 176 -6.52 9.44 11.49
C LEU A 176 -6.93 8.86 12.86
N LEU A 177 -7.08 9.73 13.90
CA LEU A 177 -7.58 9.31 15.22
C LEU A 177 -8.97 8.64 15.18
N LYS A 178 -9.76 8.89 14.13
CA LYS A 178 -11.07 8.27 13.90
C LYS A 178 -11.00 6.96 13.13
N SER A 179 -9.83 6.61 12.57
CA SER A 179 -9.64 5.38 11.82
C SER A 179 -9.66 4.16 12.77
N PRO A 180 -10.52 3.17 12.51
CA PRO A 180 -10.51 1.88 13.21
C PRO A 180 -9.16 1.17 13.09
N LEU A 181 -8.51 1.21 11.91
CA LEU A 181 -7.19 0.62 11.72
C LEU A 181 -6.14 1.29 12.62
N TRP A 182 -6.14 2.63 12.71
CA TRP A 182 -5.21 3.30 13.62
C TRP A 182 -5.46 2.93 15.08
N ASN A 183 -6.75 2.86 15.49
CA ASN A 183 -7.12 2.43 16.84
C ASN A 183 -6.65 1.00 17.15
N TYR A 184 -6.63 0.13 16.16
CA TYR A 184 -6.06 -1.21 16.27
C TYR A 184 -4.52 -1.14 16.41
N ILE A 185 -3.84 -0.41 15.51
CA ILE A 185 -2.38 -0.29 15.49
C ILE A 185 -1.80 0.28 16.78
N LYS A 186 -2.42 1.29 17.38
CA LYS A 186 -1.91 1.93 18.61
C LYS A 186 -1.77 0.95 19.79
N ASN A 187 -2.57 -0.12 19.80
CA ASN A 187 -2.58 -1.13 20.87
C ASN A 187 -1.62 -2.30 20.57
N ILE A 188 -0.99 -2.33 19.40
CA ILE A 188 -0.03 -3.40 19.06
C ILE A 188 1.30 -3.09 19.74
N GLU A 189 1.78 -4.06 20.53
CA GLU A 189 3.14 -4.02 21.05
C GLU A 189 4.13 -4.26 19.89
N THR A 190 5.10 -3.36 19.76
CA THR A 190 6.13 -3.50 18.73
C THR A 190 7.16 -4.53 19.16
N GLY A 191 7.15 -5.67 18.45
CA GLY A 191 8.19 -6.69 18.56
C GLY A 191 9.45 -6.30 17.76
N LYS A 192 10.20 -7.30 17.34
CA LYS A 192 11.41 -7.12 16.51
C LYS A 192 11.10 -6.75 15.04
N LYS A 193 9.88 -6.90 14.59
CA LYS A 193 9.44 -6.72 13.19
C LYS A 193 8.01 -6.23 13.14
N VAL A 194 7.72 -5.31 12.23
CA VAL A 194 6.35 -4.91 11.91
C VAL A 194 5.67 -6.06 11.15
N PRO A 195 4.52 -6.53 11.60
CA PRO A 195 3.83 -7.64 10.94
C PRO A 195 3.16 -7.18 9.63
N LYS A 196 3.08 -8.11 8.65
CA LYS A 196 2.28 -7.90 7.45
C LYS A 196 0.77 -8.03 7.77
N PRO A 197 -0.10 -7.18 7.17
CA PRO A 197 0.18 -6.18 6.12
C PRO A 197 0.44 -4.76 6.65
N LEU A 198 0.63 -4.56 7.95
CA LEU A 198 0.66 -3.23 8.56
C LEU A 198 1.77 -2.34 8.01
N ASP A 199 2.95 -2.90 7.72
CA ASP A 199 4.04 -2.11 7.13
C ASP A 199 3.66 -1.52 5.77
N ASP A 200 3.01 -2.30 4.89
CA ASP A 200 2.60 -1.84 3.56
C ASP A 200 1.45 -0.81 3.65
N LEU A 201 0.51 -1.01 4.58
CA LEU A 201 -0.60 -0.06 4.79
C LEU A 201 -0.14 1.27 5.37
N ILE A 202 0.86 1.25 6.26
CA ILE A 202 1.45 2.46 6.85
C ILE A 202 2.26 3.23 5.80
N ASP A 203 3.08 2.54 5.01
CA ASP A 203 3.82 3.16 3.91
C ASP A 203 2.86 3.83 2.91
N ALA A 204 1.76 3.16 2.55
CA ALA A 204 0.70 3.73 1.71
C ALA A 204 0.01 4.94 2.37
N CYS A 205 -0.23 4.91 3.68
CA CYS A 205 -0.82 6.04 4.41
C CYS A 205 0.10 7.27 4.39
N TYR A 206 1.39 7.08 4.64
CA TYR A 206 2.37 8.17 4.54
C TYR A 206 2.46 8.76 3.13
N LEU A 207 2.34 7.93 2.09
CA LEU A 207 2.28 8.41 0.70
C LEU A 207 1.07 9.31 0.45
N ALA A 208 -0.11 8.91 0.91
CA ALA A 208 -1.32 9.72 0.81
C ALA A 208 -1.17 11.05 1.58
N ALA A 209 -0.69 11.00 2.81
CA ALA A 209 -0.48 12.18 3.65
C ALA A 209 0.56 13.14 3.05
N TYR A 210 1.70 12.62 2.59
CA TYR A 210 2.73 13.40 1.89
C TYR A 210 2.17 14.12 0.66
N THR A 211 1.28 13.47 -0.07
CA THR A 211 0.64 14.04 -1.25
C THR A 211 -0.27 15.21 -0.89
N VAL A 212 -1.06 15.05 0.18
CA VAL A 212 -1.89 16.15 0.72
C VAL A 212 -1.02 17.35 1.04
N ASP A 213 0.04 17.18 1.84
CA ASP A 213 0.88 18.29 2.30
C ASP A 213 1.71 18.95 1.18
N THR A 214 1.96 18.22 0.08
CA THR A 214 2.76 18.72 -1.04
C THR A 214 1.91 19.51 -2.05
N LEU A 215 0.63 19.18 -2.20
CA LEU A 215 -0.25 19.74 -3.24
C LEU A 215 -1.39 20.61 -2.67
N SER A 216 -1.52 20.70 -1.34
CA SER A 216 -2.45 21.63 -0.68
C SER A 216 -1.78 22.95 -0.37
#